data_561ecf2e35f96bd8f8b7d5bfa131c20e
#
_entry.id   561ecf2e35f96bd8f8b7d5bfa131c20e
#
_cell.length_a   1.000
_cell.length_b   1.000
_cell.length_c   1.000
_cell.angle_alpha   90.00
_cell.angle_beta   90.00
_cell.angle_gamma   90.00
#
_symmetry.space_group_name_H-M   'P 1'
#
loop_
_entity.id
_entity.type
_entity.pdbx_description
1 polymer ?
#
loop_
_entity_poly.entity_id
_entity_poly.type
_entity_poly.pdbx_seq_one_letter_code
_entity_poly.pdbx_strand_id
1 'polypeptide(L)'
;MKDEKVAVVTGAARGIGQAICEQLLEDGFHVVGLDISPVEWSQSPNLSSYQVNLCEAAAVSEVVDSIVAKHQRIDVLVNNAGITRDALLPDMLEQDWDSVIDVNLKAVFLLTQRVAPVMLEQGAGSIVSISSIVGTDGNIGQSNYGASKGGVIAMSKGWAKEFVRKGAQIRVNCVAPGFIATDMTKSLPEKVIQMMESKTPLGRMGSAQDIANGVAFLASDKSAFITGQVLKIDGGLVL
;
A
#
# COMPACT_ATOMS: atom_id res chain seq x y z
N MET A 1 16.83 -18.36 -12.49
CA MET A 1 16.28 -17.75 -11.28
C MET A 1 16.95 -16.42 -10.86
N LYS A 2 18.05 -15.99 -11.47
CA LYS A 2 18.75 -14.73 -11.10
C LYS A 2 18.11 -13.44 -11.67
N ASP A 3 17.14 -13.53 -12.58
CA ASP A 3 16.54 -12.39 -13.29
C ASP A 3 15.08 -12.09 -12.93
N GLU A 4 14.44 -12.89 -12.07
CA GLU A 4 13.05 -12.71 -11.69
C GLU A 4 12.93 -11.60 -10.63
N LYS A 5 12.24 -10.52 -10.98
CA LYS A 5 11.99 -9.40 -10.06
C LYS A 5 11.03 -9.82 -8.95
N VAL A 6 11.28 -9.37 -7.73
CA VAL A 6 10.51 -9.72 -6.53
C VAL A 6 9.72 -8.50 -6.04
N ALA A 7 8.40 -8.69 -5.87
CA ALA A 7 7.49 -7.70 -5.31
C ALA A 7 6.93 -8.16 -3.97
N VAL A 8 7.08 -7.35 -2.93
CA VAL A 8 6.48 -7.58 -1.60
C VAL A 8 5.24 -6.72 -1.47
N VAL A 9 4.10 -7.33 -1.13
CA VAL A 9 2.80 -6.65 -1.02
C VAL A 9 2.19 -6.94 0.35
N THR A 10 1.84 -5.90 1.11
CA THR A 10 1.17 -6.03 2.40
C THR A 10 -0.35 -5.94 2.27
N GLY A 11 -1.10 -6.60 3.17
CA GLY A 11 -2.56 -6.71 3.07
C GLY A 11 -2.98 -7.52 1.85
N ALA A 12 -2.23 -8.60 1.54
CA ALA A 12 -2.33 -9.37 0.32
C ALA A 12 -3.49 -10.37 0.27
N ALA A 13 -4.15 -10.63 1.41
CA ALA A 13 -5.14 -11.71 1.50
C ALA A 13 -6.45 -11.38 0.75
N ARG A 14 -6.78 -10.11 0.51
CA ARG A 14 -8.05 -9.69 -0.12
C ARG A 14 -8.00 -8.28 -0.70
N GLY A 15 -9.08 -7.92 -1.41
CA GLY A 15 -9.37 -6.55 -1.84
C GLY A 15 -8.30 -5.94 -2.74
N ILE A 16 -7.89 -4.71 -2.44
CA ILE A 16 -6.88 -3.98 -3.22
C ILE A 16 -5.54 -4.73 -3.22
N GLY A 17 -5.11 -5.27 -2.06
CA GLY A 17 -3.84 -5.99 -1.97
C GLY A 17 -3.81 -7.26 -2.82
N GLN A 18 -4.91 -8.03 -2.84
CA GLN A 18 -5.05 -9.17 -3.73
C GLN A 18 -4.96 -8.75 -5.20
N ALA A 19 -5.73 -7.75 -5.63
CA ALA A 19 -5.70 -7.27 -7.02
C ALA A 19 -4.31 -6.76 -7.44
N ILE A 20 -3.57 -6.12 -6.51
CA ILE A 20 -2.18 -5.71 -6.76
C ILE A 20 -1.29 -6.94 -6.95
N CYS A 21 -1.43 -7.97 -6.10
CA CYS A 21 -0.67 -9.20 -6.25
C CYS A 21 -0.96 -9.89 -7.58
N GLU A 22 -2.23 -10.02 -7.96
CA GLU A 22 -2.66 -10.61 -9.23
C GLU A 22 -2.05 -9.86 -10.42
N GLN A 23 -2.12 -8.53 -10.43
CA GLN A 23 -1.53 -7.71 -11.49
C GLN A 23 0.00 -7.85 -11.58
N LEU A 24 0.70 -7.85 -10.44
CA LEU A 24 2.15 -8.01 -10.44
C LEU A 24 2.60 -9.41 -10.86
N LEU A 25 1.82 -10.45 -10.56
CA LEU A 25 2.03 -11.80 -11.10
C LEU A 25 1.89 -11.83 -12.63
N GLU A 26 0.86 -11.18 -13.18
CA GLU A 26 0.66 -11.04 -14.62
C GLU A 26 1.81 -10.26 -15.29
N ASP A 27 2.38 -9.27 -14.59
CA ASP A 27 3.53 -8.49 -15.04
C ASP A 27 4.86 -9.26 -14.90
N GLY A 28 4.84 -10.52 -14.44
CA GLY A 28 6.00 -11.42 -14.39
C GLY A 28 6.86 -11.28 -13.14
N PHE A 29 6.36 -10.69 -12.05
CA PHE A 29 7.06 -10.68 -10.77
C PHE A 29 6.87 -12.00 -10.00
N HIS A 30 7.87 -12.38 -9.22
CA HIS A 30 7.61 -13.22 -8.05
C HIS A 30 7.00 -12.35 -6.95
N VAL A 31 5.77 -12.68 -6.53
CA VAL A 31 5.05 -11.90 -5.53
C VAL A 31 5.15 -12.55 -4.17
N VAL A 32 5.48 -11.76 -3.16
CA VAL A 32 5.48 -12.17 -1.75
C VAL A 32 4.37 -11.41 -1.03
N GLY A 33 3.28 -12.10 -0.74
CA GLY A 33 2.14 -11.54 0.00
C GLY A 33 2.37 -11.59 1.52
N LEU A 34 2.23 -10.46 2.20
CA LEU A 34 2.26 -10.35 3.65
C LEU A 34 0.89 -9.95 4.18
N ASP A 35 0.33 -10.74 5.09
CA ASP A 35 -0.97 -10.44 5.71
C ASP A 35 -1.05 -11.05 7.11
N ILE A 36 -1.95 -10.55 7.95
CA ILE A 36 -2.31 -11.18 9.22
C ILE A 36 -3.21 -12.41 9.02
N SER A 37 -3.89 -12.47 7.87
CA SER A 37 -4.71 -13.60 7.43
C SER A 37 -3.96 -14.45 6.39
N PRO A 38 -4.28 -15.74 6.24
CA PRO A 38 -3.67 -16.55 5.19
C PRO A 38 -4.07 -16.05 3.79
N VAL A 39 -3.15 -16.18 2.84
CA VAL A 39 -3.36 -15.87 1.42
C VAL A 39 -3.73 -17.15 0.69
N GLU A 40 -5.00 -17.31 0.33
CA GLU A 40 -5.56 -18.58 -0.18
C GLU A 40 -6.16 -18.48 -1.59
N TRP A 41 -6.16 -17.27 -2.20
CA TRP A 41 -6.83 -17.00 -3.47
C TRP A 41 -6.07 -17.49 -4.71
N SER A 42 -4.81 -17.91 -4.58
CA SER A 42 -4.01 -18.40 -5.72
C SER A 42 -3.07 -19.53 -5.30
N GLN A 43 -2.79 -20.44 -6.25
CA GLN A 43 -1.80 -21.52 -6.15
C GLN A 43 -0.65 -21.28 -7.16
N SER A 44 -0.43 -20.03 -7.62
CA SER A 44 0.66 -19.72 -8.55
C SER A 44 2.02 -20.09 -7.94
N PRO A 45 2.92 -20.74 -8.70
CA PRO A 45 4.28 -21.01 -8.23
C PRO A 45 5.11 -19.74 -8.01
N ASN A 46 4.68 -18.62 -8.60
CA ASN A 46 5.31 -17.32 -8.44
C ASN A 46 4.69 -16.49 -7.30
N LEU A 47 3.82 -17.09 -6.50
CA LEU A 47 3.29 -16.49 -5.27
C LEU A 47 3.88 -17.22 -4.06
N SER A 48 4.49 -16.47 -3.18
CA SER A 48 4.81 -16.88 -1.80
C SER A 48 4.01 -16.04 -0.84
N SER A 49 3.67 -16.55 0.34
CA SER A 49 2.99 -15.74 1.36
C SER A 49 3.50 -16.03 2.76
N TYR A 50 3.43 -15.01 3.61
CA TYR A 50 3.73 -15.13 5.03
C TYR A 50 2.59 -14.51 5.84
N GLN A 51 2.13 -15.25 6.84
CA GLN A 51 1.19 -14.72 7.83
C GLN A 51 1.99 -13.97 8.90
N VAL A 52 1.84 -12.66 8.98
CA VAL A 52 2.67 -11.80 9.83
C VAL A 52 1.90 -10.60 10.34
N ASN A 53 2.12 -10.25 11.63
CA ASN A 53 1.67 -9.00 12.21
C ASN A 53 2.73 -7.91 11.98
N LEU A 54 2.45 -6.98 11.08
CA LEU A 54 3.38 -5.90 10.71
C LEU A 54 3.54 -4.81 11.79
N CYS A 55 2.74 -4.83 12.86
CA CYS A 55 2.91 -3.93 14.00
C CYS A 55 4.03 -4.40 14.95
N GLU A 56 4.54 -5.61 14.77
CA GLU A 56 5.59 -6.23 15.58
C GLU A 56 6.95 -6.15 14.88
N ALA A 57 7.85 -5.30 15.39
CA ALA A 57 9.14 -5.04 14.75
C ALA A 57 10.02 -6.31 14.59
N ALA A 58 9.95 -7.25 15.55
CA ALA A 58 10.67 -8.52 15.46
C ALA A 58 10.13 -9.38 14.31
N ALA A 59 8.80 -9.53 14.19
CA ALA A 59 8.17 -10.29 13.12
C ALA A 59 8.44 -9.69 11.74
N VAL A 60 8.46 -8.34 11.63
CA VAL A 60 8.86 -7.64 10.41
C VAL A 60 10.31 -7.96 10.03
N SER A 61 11.22 -7.97 11.01
CA SER A 61 12.63 -8.32 10.77
C SER A 61 12.77 -9.74 10.24
N GLU A 62 12.17 -10.71 10.93
CA GLU A 62 12.24 -12.14 10.59
C GLU A 62 11.66 -12.44 9.20
N VAL A 63 10.54 -11.81 8.84
CA VAL A 63 9.94 -12.04 7.52
C VAL A 63 10.78 -11.43 6.40
N VAL A 64 11.35 -10.24 6.58
CA VAL A 64 12.22 -9.63 5.58
C VAL A 64 13.51 -10.44 5.41
N ASP A 65 14.11 -10.89 6.50
CA ASP A 65 15.31 -11.75 6.47
C ASP A 65 15.01 -13.07 5.74
N SER A 66 13.82 -13.67 5.95
CA SER A 66 13.38 -14.89 5.24
C SER A 66 13.20 -14.65 3.73
N ILE A 67 12.61 -13.51 3.35
CA ILE A 67 12.44 -13.12 1.94
C ILE A 67 13.81 -12.93 1.28
N VAL A 68 14.72 -12.21 1.93
CA VAL A 68 16.07 -11.95 1.41
C VAL A 68 16.87 -13.25 1.31
N ALA A 69 16.80 -14.12 2.30
CA ALA A 69 17.47 -15.43 2.25
C ALA A 69 17.02 -16.29 1.07
N LYS A 70 15.72 -16.25 0.74
CA LYS A 70 15.13 -17.03 -0.35
C LYS A 70 15.36 -16.42 -1.73
N HIS A 71 15.15 -15.12 -1.88
CA HIS A 71 15.09 -14.45 -3.18
C HIS A 71 16.31 -13.58 -3.50
N GLN A 72 17.10 -13.20 -2.47
CA GLN A 72 18.31 -12.37 -2.57
C GLN A 72 18.07 -10.97 -3.13
N ARG A 73 16.80 -10.55 -3.28
CA ARG A 73 16.38 -9.25 -3.81
C ARG A 73 14.96 -8.88 -3.41
N ILE A 74 14.69 -7.58 -3.40
CA ILE A 74 13.35 -6.98 -3.34
C ILE A 74 13.36 -5.80 -4.30
N ASP A 75 12.58 -5.88 -5.39
CA ASP A 75 12.52 -4.83 -6.42
C ASP A 75 11.38 -3.84 -6.19
N VAL A 76 10.28 -4.35 -5.66
CA VAL A 76 9.08 -3.58 -5.38
C VAL A 76 8.60 -3.85 -3.95
N LEU A 77 8.28 -2.78 -3.22
CA LEU A 77 7.54 -2.84 -1.96
C LEU A 77 6.22 -2.09 -2.12
N VAL A 78 5.11 -2.77 -1.87
CA VAL A 78 3.78 -2.16 -1.82
C VAL A 78 3.25 -2.18 -0.39
N ASN A 79 3.24 -1.03 0.27
CA ASN A 79 2.64 -0.84 1.58
C ASN A 79 1.14 -0.58 1.39
N ASN A 80 0.32 -1.64 1.40
CA ASN A 80 -1.12 -1.56 1.19
C ASN A 80 -1.93 -1.85 2.47
N ALA A 81 -1.43 -2.66 3.41
CA ALA A 81 -2.14 -2.98 4.63
C ALA A 81 -2.69 -1.74 5.34
N GLY A 82 -3.93 -1.81 5.79
CA GLY A 82 -4.55 -0.69 6.49
C GLY A 82 -5.95 -1.02 7.02
N ILE A 83 -6.35 -0.27 8.03
CA ILE A 83 -7.65 -0.38 8.69
C ILE A 83 -8.28 1.01 8.85
N THR A 84 -9.59 1.04 9.10
CA THR A 84 -10.32 2.24 9.56
C THR A 84 -10.97 1.97 10.92
N ARG A 85 -11.10 3.01 11.73
CA ARG A 85 -11.88 3.07 12.97
C ARG A 85 -12.49 4.45 13.04
N ASP A 86 -13.65 4.60 12.40
CA ASP A 86 -14.27 5.89 12.18
C ASP A 86 -15.12 6.29 13.39
N ALA A 87 -14.90 7.49 13.89
CA ALA A 87 -15.69 8.13 14.93
C ALA A 87 -15.56 9.66 14.85
N LEU A 88 -16.59 10.41 15.24
CA LEU A 88 -16.45 11.85 15.43
C LEU A 88 -15.39 12.14 16.51
N LEU A 89 -14.66 13.25 16.36
CA LEU A 89 -13.51 13.54 17.23
C LEU A 89 -13.84 13.45 18.75
N PRO A 90 -14.98 13.96 19.25
CA PRO A 90 -15.32 13.83 20.67
C PRO A 90 -15.56 12.40 21.15
N ASP A 91 -15.91 11.49 20.23
CA ASP A 91 -16.28 10.11 20.54
C ASP A 91 -15.18 9.11 20.14
N MET A 92 -14.07 9.59 19.54
CA MET A 92 -12.95 8.74 19.09
C MET A 92 -12.18 8.22 20.29
N LEU A 93 -12.11 6.91 20.43
CA LEU A 93 -11.35 6.25 21.50
C LEU A 93 -9.85 6.29 21.19
N GLU A 94 -9.02 6.50 22.21
CA GLU A 94 -7.55 6.44 22.09
C GLU A 94 -7.08 5.09 21.52
N GLN A 95 -7.70 3.99 21.93
CA GLN A 95 -7.41 2.66 21.41
C GLN A 95 -7.66 2.54 19.88
N ASP A 96 -8.70 3.19 19.36
CA ASP A 96 -9.01 3.20 17.92
C ASP A 96 -8.02 4.08 17.17
N TRP A 97 -7.60 5.20 17.76
CA TRP A 97 -6.53 6.03 17.24
C TRP A 97 -5.23 5.24 17.15
N ASP A 98 -4.78 4.63 18.24
CA ASP A 98 -3.53 3.87 18.31
C ASP A 98 -3.52 2.71 17.31
N SER A 99 -4.62 1.96 17.24
CA SER A 99 -4.74 0.83 16.29
C SER A 99 -4.57 1.28 14.83
N VAL A 100 -5.16 2.42 14.45
CA VAL A 100 -5.05 2.95 13.09
C VAL A 100 -3.64 3.48 12.82
N ILE A 101 -3.02 4.17 13.78
CA ILE A 101 -1.65 4.67 13.63
C ILE A 101 -0.65 3.51 13.56
N ASP A 102 -0.79 2.49 14.40
CA ASP A 102 0.11 1.34 14.40
C ASP A 102 0.07 0.58 13.07
N VAL A 103 -1.13 0.29 12.55
CA VAL A 103 -1.26 -0.48 11.29
C VAL A 103 -0.96 0.38 10.06
N ASN A 104 -1.52 1.59 9.97
CA ASN A 104 -1.48 2.35 8.72
C ASN A 104 -0.21 3.19 8.57
N LEU A 105 0.50 3.51 9.66
CA LEU A 105 1.64 4.42 9.63
C LEU A 105 2.91 3.75 10.17
N LYS A 106 2.89 3.24 11.40
CA LYS A 106 4.06 2.64 12.03
C LYS A 106 4.50 1.36 11.33
N ALA A 107 3.58 0.47 10.93
CA ALA A 107 3.93 -0.73 10.19
C ALA A 107 4.57 -0.41 8.82
N VAL A 108 4.10 0.64 8.13
CA VAL A 108 4.72 1.14 6.89
C VAL A 108 6.16 1.59 7.14
N PHE A 109 6.39 2.30 8.24
CA PHE A 109 7.74 2.70 8.64
C PHE A 109 8.63 1.49 8.94
N LEU A 110 8.18 0.56 9.78
CA LEU A 110 8.95 -0.62 10.20
C LEU A 110 9.37 -1.48 9.00
N LEU A 111 8.42 -1.76 8.10
CA LEU A 111 8.71 -2.59 6.94
C LEU A 111 9.64 -1.88 5.94
N THR A 112 9.37 -0.60 5.66
CA THR A 112 10.22 0.19 4.75
C THR A 112 11.64 0.32 5.31
N GLN A 113 11.80 0.52 6.62
CA GLN A 113 13.10 0.59 7.28
C GLN A 113 13.93 -0.70 7.09
N ARG A 114 13.29 -1.87 7.04
CA ARG A 114 13.96 -3.15 6.83
C ARG A 114 14.22 -3.45 5.36
N VAL A 115 13.35 -3.03 4.45
CA VAL A 115 13.47 -3.27 3.01
C VAL A 115 14.44 -2.29 2.34
N ALA A 116 14.46 -1.03 2.76
CA ALA A 116 15.28 0.01 2.13
C ALA A 116 16.79 -0.34 2.05
N PRO A 117 17.44 -0.91 3.08
CA PRO A 117 18.84 -1.36 2.96
C PRO A 117 19.07 -2.36 1.84
N VAL A 118 18.15 -3.31 1.62
CA VAL A 118 18.23 -4.30 0.55
C VAL A 118 18.21 -3.60 -0.82
N MET A 119 17.27 -2.68 -1.04
CA MET A 119 17.18 -1.90 -2.28
C MET A 119 18.40 -0.98 -2.48
N LEU A 120 18.94 -0.41 -1.40
CA LEU A 120 20.15 0.43 -1.45
C LEU A 120 21.38 -0.38 -1.88
N GLU A 121 21.54 -1.61 -1.38
CA GLU A 121 22.61 -2.52 -1.80
C GLU A 121 22.44 -2.95 -3.26
N GLN A 122 21.21 -3.19 -3.72
CA GLN A 122 20.88 -3.47 -5.11
C GLN A 122 21.13 -2.28 -6.06
N GLY A 123 21.11 -1.06 -5.52
CA GLY A 123 21.21 0.18 -6.27
C GLY A 123 19.91 0.63 -6.95
N ALA A 124 18.81 -0.12 -6.83
CA ALA A 124 17.52 0.20 -7.45
C ALA A 124 16.34 -0.40 -6.67
N GLY A 125 15.15 0.21 -6.81
CA GLY A 125 13.91 -0.27 -6.22
C GLY A 125 12.73 0.65 -6.47
N SER A 126 11.52 0.16 -6.21
CA SER A 126 10.30 0.97 -6.23
C SER A 126 9.46 0.71 -4.99
N ILE A 127 9.15 1.75 -4.22
CA ILE A 127 8.28 1.70 -3.06
C ILE A 127 7.00 2.45 -3.40
N VAL A 128 5.86 1.77 -3.31
CA VAL A 128 4.53 2.34 -3.54
C VAL A 128 3.70 2.16 -2.28
N SER A 129 3.29 3.27 -1.66
CA SER A 129 2.46 3.23 -0.45
C SER A 129 1.03 3.64 -0.76
N ILE A 130 0.06 2.85 -0.29
CA ILE A 130 -1.36 3.16 -0.44
C ILE A 130 -1.75 4.17 0.65
N SER A 131 -1.94 5.40 0.23
CA SER A 131 -2.52 6.47 1.02
C SER A 131 -4.06 6.47 0.88
N SER A 132 -4.66 7.62 0.76
CA SER A 132 -6.09 7.86 0.49
C SER A 132 -6.30 9.31 0.11
N ILE A 133 -7.39 9.63 -0.57
CA ILE A 133 -7.86 11.03 -0.69
C ILE A 133 -8.14 11.64 0.69
N VAL A 134 -8.51 10.84 1.70
CA VAL A 134 -8.67 11.30 3.09
C VAL A 134 -7.34 11.82 3.68
N GLY A 135 -6.21 11.25 3.25
CA GLY A 135 -4.88 11.73 3.65
C GLY A 135 -4.45 13.05 2.99
N THR A 136 -5.10 13.45 1.88
CA THR A 136 -4.85 14.72 1.18
C THR A 136 -5.88 15.78 1.51
N ASP A 137 -7.16 15.40 1.63
CA ASP A 137 -8.29 16.34 1.65
C ASP A 137 -9.06 16.29 2.99
N GLY A 138 -8.82 15.28 3.83
CA GLY A 138 -9.54 15.04 5.10
C GLY A 138 -10.91 14.41 4.87
N ASN A 139 -11.54 13.95 5.95
CA ASN A 139 -12.95 13.53 5.94
C ASN A 139 -13.51 13.54 7.35
N ILE A 140 -14.82 13.77 7.47
CA ILE A 140 -15.54 13.77 8.75
C ILE A 140 -15.45 12.38 9.40
N GLY A 141 -15.16 12.35 10.71
CA GLY A 141 -15.08 11.10 11.48
C GLY A 141 -13.83 10.25 11.26
N GLN A 142 -12.84 10.73 10.49
CA GLN A 142 -11.64 9.99 10.13
C GLN A 142 -10.34 10.69 10.54
N SER A 143 -10.30 11.31 11.72
CA SER A 143 -9.11 12.04 12.19
C SER A 143 -7.87 11.14 12.28
N ASN A 144 -8.01 9.92 12.85
CA ASN A 144 -6.96 8.92 12.93
C ASN A 144 -6.50 8.43 11.54
N TYR A 145 -7.46 8.09 10.68
CA TYR A 145 -7.19 7.60 9.33
C TYR A 145 -6.53 8.68 8.47
N GLY A 146 -7.08 9.90 8.47
CA GLY A 146 -6.51 11.05 7.76
C GLY A 146 -5.09 11.38 8.21
N ALA A 147 -4.84 11.40 9.52
CA ALA A 147 -3.50 11.59 10.08
C ALA A 147 -2.53 10.49 9.62
N SER A 148 -2.95 9.22 9.68
CA SER A 148 -2.12 8.09 9.25
C SER A 148 -1.77 8.15 7.76
N LYS A 149 -2.77 8.39 6.90
CA LYS A 149 -2.59 8.43 5.43
C LYS A 149 -1.86 9.69 4.95
N GLY A 150 -2.03 10.82 5.64
CA GLY A 150 -1.24 12.04 5.46
C GLY A 150 0.22 11.83 5.90
N GLY A 151 0.45 11.13 7.02
CA GLY A 151 1.78 10.75 7.49
C GLY A 151 2.53 9.87 6.50
N VAL A 152 1.85 8.89 5.88
CA VAL A 152 2.44 8.05 4.81
C VAL A 152 2.91 8.91 3.63
N ILE A 153 2.12 9.91 3.21
CA ILE A 153 2.52 10.83 2.14
C ILE A 153 3.79 11.60 2.53
N ALA A 154 3.84 12.14 3.75
CA ALA A 154 4.97 12.91 4.24
C ALA A 154 6.26 12.06 4.30
N MET A 155 6.17 10.84 4.87
CA MET A 155 7.30 9.91 4.92
C MET A 155 7.79 9.55 3.51
N SER A 156 6.88 9.21 2.60
CA SER A 156 7.23 8.83 1.22
C SER A 156 7.96 9.94 0.48
N LYS A 157 7.55 11.20 0.64
CA LYS A 157 8.24 12.37 0.07
C LYS A 157 9.64 12.58 0.68
N GLY A 158 9.81 12.28 1.97
CA GLY A 158 11.11 12.29 2.65
C GLY A 158 12.03 11.20 2.09
N TRP A 159 11.57 9.96 2.05
CA TRP A 159 12.32 8.80 1.55
C TRP A 159 12.69 8.91 0.08
N ALA A 160 11.83 9.51 -0.76
CA ALA A 160 12.16 9.79 -2.16
C ALA A 160 13.42 10.64 -2.34
N LYS A 161 13.75 11.50 -1.36
CA LYS A 161 14.97 12.31 -1.35
C LYS A 161 16.12 11.61 -0.65
N GLU A 162 15.81 10.82 0.38
CA GLU A 162 16.81 10.17 1.23
C GLU A 162 17.48 9.00 0.51
N PHE A 163 16.71 8.14 -0.14
CA PHE A 163 17.22 6.88 -0.68
C PHE A 163 18.07 7.04 -1.96
N VAL A 164 18.02 8.21 -2.61
CA VAL A 164 18.84 8.51 -3.79
C VAL A 164 20.19 9.15 -3.46
N ARG A 165 20.47 9.48 -2.19
CA ARG A 165 21.66 10.26 -1.77
C ARG A 165 23.01 9.64 -2.11
N LYS A 166 23.08 8.32 -2.30
CA LYS A 166 24.30 7.59 -2.65
C LYS A 166 24.26 7.08 -4.11
N GLY A 167 23.40 7.65 -4.96
CA GLY A 167 23.31 7.29 -6.39
C GLY A 167 22.37 6.12 -6.69
N ALA A 168 21.74 5.52 -5.68
CA ALA A 168 20.74 4.48 -5.92
C ALA A 168 19.51 5.03 -6.64
N GLN A 169 18.94 4.23 -7.53
CA GLN A 169 17.72 4.56 -8.31
C GLN A 169 16.48 3.99 -7.61
N ILE A 170 16.24 4.44 -6.37
CA ILE A 170 15.06 4.02 -5.59
C ILE A 170 13.99 5.09 -5.71
N ARG A 171 12.84 4.72 -6.26
CA ARG A 171 11.68 5.58 -6.39
C ARG A 171 10.70 5.31 -5.25
N VAL A 172 10.12 6.36 -4.69
CA VAL A 172 9.13 6.24 -3.62
C VAL A 172 7.93 7.12 -3.96
N ASN A 173 6.76 6.50 -4.15
CA ASN A 173 5.54 7.19 -4.51
C ASN A 173 4.36 6.71 -3.66
N CYS A 174 3.27 7.48 -3.67
CA CYS A 174 2.00 7.10 -3.08
C CYS A 174 0.93 6.96 -4.17
N VAL A 175 0.01 6.04 -3.95
CA VAL A 175 -1.30 6.03 -4.60
C VAL A 175 -2.32 6.48 -3.57
N ALA A 176 -3.22 7.39 -3.94
CA ALA A 176 -4.32 7.88 -3.10
C ALA A 176 -5.65 7.48 -3.74
N PRO A 177 -6.22 6.32 -3.35
CA PRO A 177 -7.51 5.87 -3.82
C PRO A 177 -8.64 6.81 -3.38
N GLY A 178 -9.65 6.94 -4.24
CA GLY A 178 -10.95 7.51 -3.89
C GLY A 178 -11.87 6.47 -3.27
N PHE A 179 -13.15 6.46 -3.68
CA PHE A 179 -14.15 5.51 -3.23
C PHE A 179 -14.09 4.22 -4.06
N ILE A 180 -13.56 3.15 -3.47
CA ILE A 180 -13.25 1.89 -4.16
C ILE A 180 -14.17 0.77 -3.65
N ALA A 181 -14.74 0.00 -4.61
CA ALA A 181 -15.54 -1.19 -4.32
C ALA A 181 -14.66 -2.30 -3.74
N THR A 182 -14.75 -2.52 -2.45
CA THR A 182 -14.06 -3.57 -1.69
C THR A 182 -15.03 -4.20 -0.70
N ASP A 183 -14.63 -5.24 -0.01
CA ASP A 183 -15.47 -5.84 1.05
C ASP A 183 -15.79 -4.83 2.16
N MET A 184 -14.92 -3.86 2.40
CA MET A 184 -15.14 -2.78 3.36
C MET A 184 -16.29 -1.84 2.94
N THR A 185 -16.49 -1.60 1.65
CA THR A 185 -17.53 -0.71 1.12
C THR A 185 -18.81 -1.45 0.71
N LYS A 186 -18.76 -2.77 0.50
CA LYS A 186 -19.95 -3.60 0.17
C LYS A 186 -21.04 -3.59 1.25
N SER A 187 -20.65 -3.37 2.52
CA SER A 187 -21.58 -3.31 3.66
C SER A 187 -22.24 -1.95 3.84
N LEU A 188 -21.90 -0.94 3.02
CA LEU A 188 -22.47 0.39 3.13
C LEU A 188 -23.91 0.42 2.59
N PRO A 189 -24.79 1.24 3.17
CA PRO A 189 -26.15 1.42 2.65
C PRO A 189 -26.11 1.94 1.21
N GLU A 190 -27.01 1.43 0.36
CA GLU A 190 -27.14 1.81 -1.05
C GLU A 190 -27.19 3.33 -1.27
N LYS A 191 -27.88 4.06 -0.39
CA LYS A 191 -27.96 5.53 -0.43
C LYS A 191 -26.58 6.19 -0.29
N VAL A 192 -25.68 5.61 0.49
CA VAL A 192 -24.30 6.12 0.66
C VAL A 192 -23.50 5.86 -0.59
N ILE A 193 -23.62 4.67 -1.18
CA ILE A 193 -22.98 4.32 -2.43
C ILE A 193 -23.40 5.30 -3.54
N GLN A 194 -24.70 5.48 -3.77
CA GLN A 194 -25.25 6.40 -4.76
C GLN A 194 -24.80 7.86 -4.52
N MET A 195 -24.74 8.29 -3.27
CA MET A 195 -24.23 9.61 -2.94
C MET A 195 -22.76 9.78 -3.32
N MET A 196 -21.92 8.78 -3.05
CA MET A 196 -20.49 8.83 -3.40
C MET A 196 -20.27 8.75 -4.91
N GLU A 197 -21.04 7.92 -5.61
CA GLU A 197 -20.99 7.86 -7.07
C GLU A 197 -21.43 9.18 -7.72
N SER A 198 -22.47 9.83 -7.19
CA SER A 198 -22.90 11.14 -7.68
C SER A 198 -21.88 12.28 -7.47
N LYS A 199 -21.01 12.15 -6.45
CA LYS A 199 -19.90 13.06 -6.20
C LYS A 199 -18.65 12.73 -7.01
N THR A 200 -18.61 11.54 -7.62
CA THR A 200 -17.47 11.09 -8.44
C THR A 200 -17.73 11.48 -9.89
N PRO A 201 -16.93 12.37 -10.51
CA PRO A 201 -17.13 12.79 -11.91
C PRO A 201 -17.21 11.66 -12.92
N LEU A 202 -16.49 10.54 -12.71
CA LEU A 202 -16.61 9.35 -13.56
C LEU A 202 -17.88 8.53 -13.29
N GLY A 203 -18.75 8.93 -12.35
CA GLY A 203 -20.10 8.37 -12.12
C GLY A 203 -20.12 6.94 -11.60
N ARG A 204 -19.03 6.43 -11.06
CA ARG A 204 -18.92 5.08 -10.50
C ARG A 204 -17.94 5.01 -9.35
N MET A 205 -18.07 3.98 -8.53
CA MET A 205 -16.97 3.56 -7.66
C MET A 205 -15.77 3.08 -8.50
N GLY A 206 -14.55 3.29 -8.00
CA GLY A 206 -13.38 2.61 -8.53
C GLY A 206 -13.40 1.11 -8.16
N SER A 207 -12.71 0.30 -8.92
CA SER A 207 -12.44 -1.10 -8.62
C SER A 207 -11.07 -1.28 -7.97
N ALA A 208 -10.83 -2.43 -7.30
CA ALA A 208 -9.51 -2.79 -6.83
C ALA A 208 -8.48 -2.85 -7.98
N GLN A 209 -8.94 -3.25 -9.19
CA GLN A 209 -8.11 -3.29 -10.38
C GLN A 209 -7.70 -1.88 -10.87
N ASP A 210 -8.56 -0.87 -10.73
CA ASP A 210 -8.16 0.53 -11.05
C ASP A 210 -6.94 0.94 -10.22
N ILE A 211 -6.89 0.53 -8.95
CA ILE A 211 -5.75 0.81 -8.07
C ILE A 211 -4.54 -0.06 -8.42
N ALA A 212 -4.74 -1.35 -8.68
CA ALA A 212 -3.67 -2.27 -9.05
C ALA A 212 -2.93 -1.81 -10.31
N ASN A 213 -3.65 -1.32 -11.33
CA ASN A 213 -3.06 -0.77 -12.56
C ASN A 213 -2.14 0.44 -12.28
N GLY A 214 -2.56 1.34 -11.39
CA GLY A 214 -1.74 2.50 -10.99
C GLY A 214 -0.50 2.09 -10.20
N VAL A 215 -0.63 1.09 -9.31
CA VAL A 215 0.50 0.53 -8.57
C VAL A 215 1.49 -0.15 -9.52
N ALA A 216 1.02 -0.99 -10.44
CA ALA A 216 1.84 -1.67 -11.43
C ALA A 216 2.60 -0.68 -12.34
N PHE A 217 1.94 0.41 -12.76
CA PHE A 217 2.62 1.51 -13.47
C PHE A 217 3.75 2.11 -12.63
N LEU A 218 3.50 2.44 -11.36
CA LEU A 218 4.53 3.01 -10.47
C LEU A 218 5.63 2.01 -10.10
N ALA A 219 5.35 0.72 -10.09
CA ALA A 219 6.31 -0.35 -9.88
C ALA A 219 7.24 -0.58 -11.09
N SER A 220 6.76 -0.25 -12.30
CA SER A 220 7.45 -0.53 -13.57
C SER A 220 8.46 0.55 -13.98
N ASP A 221 9.30 0.22 -14.96
CA ASP A 221 10.27 1.14 -15.57
C ASP A 221 9.59 2.26 -16.39
N LYS A 222 8.28 2.14 -16.69
CA LYS A 222 7.48 3.21 -17.33
C LYS A 222 7.38 4.47 -16.49
N SER A 223 7.59 4.35 -15.17
CA SER A 223 7.61 5.47 -14.22
C SER A 223 9.04 5.80 -13.72
N ALA A 224 10.09 5.49 -14.50
CA ALA A 224 11.48 5.64 -14.08
C ALA A 224 11.87 7.07 -13.63
N PHE A 225 11.16 8.09 -14.10
CA PHE A 225 11.42 9.50 -13.72
C PHE A 225 10.34 10.08 -12.78
N ILE A 226 9.60 9.19 -12.06
CA ILE A 226 8.54 9.58 -11.14
C ILE A 226 8.92 9.14 -9.73
N THR A 227 9.17 10.09 -8.83
CA THR A 227 9.42 9.86 -7.41
C THR A 227 8.88 11.01 -6.55
N GLY A 228 8.49 10.74 -5.31
CA GLY A 228 7.94 11.71 -4.38
C GLY A 228 6.51 12.18 -4.72
N GLN A 229 5.81 11.47 -5.64
CA GLN A 229 4.49 11.86 -6.11
C GLN A 229 3.37 11.15 -5.36
N VAL A 230 2.19 11.79 -5.38
CA VAL A 230 0.92 11.20 -4.94
C VAL A 230 0.02 11.11 -6.16
N LEU A 231 -0.19 9.88 -6.64
CA LEU A 231 -1.10 9.61 -7.74
C LEU A 231 -2.50 9.38 -7.17
N LYS A 232 -3.39 10.36 -7.32
CA LYS A 232 -4.81 10.17 -7.00
C LYS A 232 -5.46 9.26 -8.05
N ILE A 233 -6.15 8.22 -7.59
CA ILE A 233 -6.97 7.32 -8.41
C ILE A 233 -8.36 7.29 -7.78
N ASP A 234 -9.12 8.33 -8.05
CA ASP A 234 -10.33 8.70 -7.32
C ASP A 234 -11.53 9.03 -8.22
N GLY A 235 -11.36 8.89 -9.56
CA GLY A 235 -12.41 9.25 -10.51
C GLY A 235 -12.78 10.74 -10.52
N GLY A 236 -11.91 11.59 -9.95
CA GLY A 236 -12.13 13.03 -9.79
C GLY A 236 -12.94 13.39 -8.53
N LEU A 237 -13.16 12.43 -7.62
CA LEU A 237 -13.91 12.65 -6.37
C LEU A 237 -13.25 13.74 -5.52
N VAL A 238 -14.07 14.71 -5.11
CA VAL A 238 -13.73 15.76 -4.14
C VAL A 238 -14.54 15.54 -2.87
N LEU A 239 -13.87 15.41 -1.72
CA LEU A 239 -14.49 15.21 -0.40
C LEU A 239 -15.00 16.51 0.21
#